data_ce3fab4656809536ee241adf4714e17e
#
_entry.id   ce3fab4656809536ee241adf4714e17e
#
_cell.length_a   1.000
_cell.length_b   1.000
_cell.length_c   1.000
_cell.angle_alpha   90.00
_cell.angle_beta   90.00
_cell.angle_gamma   90.00
#
_symmetry.space_group_name_H-M   'P 1'
#
loop_
_entity.id
_entity.type
_entity.pdbx_description
1 polymer ?
#
loop_
_entity_poly.entity_id
_entity_poly.type
_entity_poly.pdbx_seq_one_letter_code
_entity_poly.pdbx_strand_id
1 'polypeptide(L)'
;KELAEETYGVLVYQEQVMQAAQIIAGYTLGGADILRRAMGKKIKSVMDAQKDIFVKGAKQTNDIDRHTAESIFALLEKFAQYGFNKSHSAAYAMLSYRTAYLKANYPVEFMAAVLTADQGNADKISHNLAECNAMNVPVLSPDVNESGAVFTPVIEKGEGSIRFGMASIKGVGEGAAQ
;
A
#
# COMPACT_ATOMS: atom_id res chain seq x y z
N LYS A 1 3.88 -10.95 24.92
CA LYS A 1 4.48 -9.59 24.91
C LYS A 1 5.21 -9.35 23.59
N GLU A 2 6.05 -10.28 23.13
CA GLU A 2 6.79 -10.17 21.85
C GLU A 2 5.90 -10.11 20.61
N LEU A 3 4.78 -10.83 20.60
CA LEU A 3 3.87 -10.98 19.47
C LEU A 3 3.28 -9.65 18.95
N ALA A 4 2.98 -8.72 19.82
CA ALA A 4 2.31 -7.46 19.47
C ALA A 4 3.05 -6.24 20.06
N GLU A 5 4.36 -6.36 20.30
CA GLU A 5 5.15 -5.28 20.88
C GLU A 5 5.20 -4.08 19.96
N GLU A 6 5.43 -4.29 18.66
CA GLU A 6 5.45 -3.24 17.62
C GLU A 6 4.09 -2.56 17.41
N THR A 7 3.01 -3.18 17.86
CA THR A 7 1.62 -2.68 17.76
C THR A 7 0.98 -2.43 19.12
N TYR A 8 1.81 -2.22 20.16
CA TYR A 8 1.39 -1.85 21.51
C TYR A 8 0.36 -2.80 22.15
N GLY A 9 0.48 -4.11 21.89
CA GLY A 9 -0.40 -5.13 22.44
C GLY A 9 -1.67 -5.38 21.62
N VAL A 10 -1.89 -4.66 20.53
CA VAL A 10 -3.06 -4.82 19.65
C VAL A 10 -2.67 -5.64 18.42
N LEU A 11 -3.53 -6.60 18.03
CA LEU A 11 -3.36 -7.30 16.75
C LEU A 11 -3.78 -6.38 15.62
N VAL A 12 -2.88 -6.18 14.64
CA VAL A 12 -3.09 -5.34 13.46
C VAL A 12 -2.87 -6.14 12.18
N TYR A 13 -1.86 -7.01 12.17
CA TYR A 13 -1.41 -7.71 10.98
C TYR A 13 -1.83 -9.17 10.94
N GLN A 14 -2.13 -9.69 9.74
CA GLN A 14 -2.40 -11.11 9.54
C GLN A 14 -1.21 -11.98 9.96
N GLU A 15 0.00 -11.49 9.80
CA GLU A 15 1.23 -12.15 10.22
C GLU A 15 1.28 -12.35 11.74
N GLN A 16 0.70 -11.45 12.52
CA GLN A 16 0.60 -11.61 13.98
C GLN A 16 -0.36 -12.76 14.36
N VAL A 17 -1.41 -13.00 13.58
CA VAL A 17 -2.28 -14.18 13.76
C VAL A 17 -1.50 -15.47 13.53
N MET A 18 -0.66 -15.51 12.49
CA MET A 18 0.20 -16.66 12.20
C MET A 18 1.22 -16.90 13.33
N GLN A 19 1.87 -15.84 13.78
CA GLN A 19 2.81 -15.89 14.91
C GLN A 19 2.11 -16.35 16.20
N ALA A 20 0.89 -15.86 16.47
CA ALA A 20 0.10 -16.31 17.63
C ALA A 20 -0.15 -17.81 17.57
N ALA A 21 -0.54 -18.35 16.41
CA ALA A 21 -0.75 -19.79 16.26
C ALA A 21 0.55 -20.58 16.48
N GLN A 22 1.69 -20.10 16.00
CA GLN A 22 2.98 -20.75 16.22
C GLN A 22 3.41 -20.71 17.69
N ILE A 23 3.36 -19.54 18.32
CA ILE A 23 3.84 -19.35 19.71
C ILE A 23 2.89 -20.04 20.71
N ILE A 24 1.58 -19.90 20.52
CA ILE A 24 0.59 -20.36 21.50
C ILE A 24 0.26 -21.83 21.32
N ALA A 25 0.12 -22.29 20.08
CA ALA A 25 -0.38 -23.63 19.78
C ALA A 25 0.59 -24.51 18.97
N GLY A 26 1.86 -24.08 18.83
CA GLY A 26 2.91 -24.89 18.22
C GLY A 26 2.73 -25.17 16.72
N TYR A 27 1.99 -24.31 16.00
CA TYR A 27 1.83 -24.47 14.56
C TYR A 27 3.16 -24.35 13.83
N THR A 28 3.32 -25.16 12.77
CA THR A 28 4.35 -24.87 11.76
C THR A 28 3.97 -23.62 10.97
N LEU A 29 4.93 -23.02 10.27
CA LEU A 29 4.66 -21.85 9.42
C LEU A 29 3.59 -22.13 8.37
N GLY A 30 3.66 -23.32 7.71
CA GLY A 30 2.65 -23.75 6.74
C GLY A 30 1.27 -23.99 7.36
N GLY A 31 1.21 -24.58 8.56
CA GLY A 31 -0.03 -24.75 9.31
C GLY A 31 -0.67 -23.43 9.71
N ALA A 32 0.14 -22.46 10.14
CA ALA A 32 -0.32 -21.12 10.48
C ALA A 32 -0.87 -20.37 9.24
N ASP A 33 -0.28 -20.55 8.06
CA ASP A 33 -0.82 -19.98 6.82
C ASP A 33 -2.15 -20.63 6.41
N ILE A 34 -2.31 -21.94 6.60
CA ILE A 34 -3.60 -22.62 6.40
C ILE A 34 -4.66 -22.05 7.34
N LEU A 35 -4.34 -21.87 8.61
CA LEU A 35 -5.23 -21.25 9.59
C LEU A 35 -5.64 -19.83 9.16
N ARG A 36 -4.68 -18.97 8.80
CA ARG A 36 -4.94 -17.61 8.31
C ARG A 36 -5.87 -17.60 7.11
N ARG A 37 -5.65 -18.49 6.13
CA ARG A 37 -6.51 -18.60 4.93
C ARG A 37 -7.92 -19.08 5.28
N ALA A 38 -8.03 -20.04 6.20
CA ALA A 38 -9.32 -20.55 6.67
C ALA A 38 -10.16 -19.44 7.33
N MET A 39 -9.52 -18.67 8.21
CA MET A 39 -10.13 -17.51 8.89
C MET A 39 -10.61 -16.46 7.85
N GLY A 40 -9.79 -16.13 6.86
CA GLY A 40 -10.14 -15.17 5.83
C GLY A 40 -11.30 -15.60 4.92
N LYS A 41 -11.39 -16.92 4.62
CA LYS A 41 -12.45 -17.48 3.76
C LYS A 41 -13.74 -17.85 4.49
N LYS A 42 -13.76 -17.85 5.82
CA LYS A 42 -14.93 -18.17 6.69
C LYS A 42 -15.57 -19.54 6.40
N ILE A 43 -14.76 -20.54 6.03
CA ILE A 43 -15.26 -21.88 5.79
C ILE A 43 -15.44 -22.60 7.14
N LYS A 44 -16.68 -22.71 7.60
CA LYS A 44 -17.02 -23.20 8.95
C LYS A 44 -16.38 -24.55 9.29
N SER A 45 -16.48 -25.54 8.38
CA SER A 45 -15.91 -26.88 8.62
C SER A 45 -14.39 -26.85 8.83
N VAL A 46 -13.69 -26.01 8.08
CA VAL A 46 -12.24 -25.84 8.21
C VAL A 46 -11.91 -25.10 9.51
N MET A 47 -12.71 -24.10 9.88
CA MET A 47 -12.54 -23.35 11.14
C MET A 47 -12.74 -24.23 12.35
N ASP A 48 -13.77 -25.09 12.38
CA ASP A 48 -14.02 -26.02 13.49
C ASP A 48 -12.83 -26.99 13.65
N ALA A 49 -12.31 -27.55 12.56
CA ALA A 49 -11.12 -28.39 12.59
C ALA A 49 -9.87 -27.66 13.08
N GLN A 50 -9.66 -26.41 12.64
CA GLN A 50 -8.54 -25.59 13.09
C GLN A 50 -8.65 -25.20 14.57
N LYS A 51 -9.86 -24.97 15.08
CA LYS A 51 -10.09 -24.72 16.50
C LYS A 51 -9.63 -25.91 17.37
N ASP A 52 -9.98 -27.11 16.98
CA ASP A 52 -9.57 -28.32 17.71
C ASP A 52 -8.04 -28.51 17.69
N ILE A 53 -7.39 -28.26 16.56
CA ILE A 53 -5.92 -28.30 16.42
C ILE A 53 -5.29 -27.25 17.34
N PHE A 54 -5.81 -26.01 17.33
CA PHE A 54 -5.29 -24.91 18.12
C PHE A 54 -5.41 -25.20 19.63
N VAL A 55 -6.57 -25.66 20.09
CA VAL A 55 -6.81 -25.97 21.50
C VAL A 55 -5.89 -27.10 21.99
N LYS A 56 -5.74 -28.17 21.21
CA LYS A 56 -4.81 -29.27 21.52
C LYS A 56 -3.36 -28.78 21.55
N GLY A 57 -2.96 -28.02 20.54
CA GLY A 57 -1.63 -27.48 20.45
C GLY A 57 -1.29 -26.51 21.60
N ALA A 58 -2.22 -25.64 21.98
CA ALA A 58 -2.04 -24.69 23.09
C ALA A 58 -1.83 -25.42 24.44
N LYS A 59 -2.55 -26.52 24.66
CA LYS A 59 -2.33 -27.37 25.83
C LYS A 59 -0.97 -28.05 25.81
N GLN A 60 -0.54 -28.58 24.66
CA GLN A 60 0.73 -29.30 24.53
C GLN A 60 1.95 -28.37 24.60
N THR A 61 1.86 -27.18 24.00
CA THR A 61 2.99 -26.26 23.87
C THR A 61 3.19 -25.39 25.09
N ASN A 62 2.08 -24.90 25.70
CA ASN A 62 2.14 -23.91 26.76
C ASN A 62 1.27 -24.24 27.98
N ASP A 63 0.74 -25.45 28.09
CA ASP A 63 -0.15 -25.90 29.17
C ASP A 63 -1.39 -25.02 29.36
N ILE A 64 -1.88 -24.41 28.32
CA ILE A 64 -3.06 -23.53 28.35
C ILE A 64 -4.32 -24.39 28.44
N ASP A 65 -5.21 -24.04 29.37
CA ASP A 65 -6.49 -24.71 29.51
C ASP A 65 -7.41 -24.48 28.32
N ARG A 66 -8.37 -25.40 28.14
CA ARG A 66 -9.29 -25.40 27.02
C ARG A 66 -10.07 -24.10 26.88
N HIS A 67 -10.62 -23.58 27.99
CA HIS A 67 -11.47 -22.39 27.96
C HIS A 67 -10.67 -21.16 27.51
N THR A 68 -9.47 -20.98 28.03
CA THR A 68 -8.55 -19.91 27.68
C THR A 68 -8.12 -20.03 26.20
N ALA A 69 -7.77 -21.25 25.74
CA ALA A 69 -7.39 -21.49 24.35
C ALA A 69 -8.53 -21.19 23.37
N GLU A 70 -9.76 -21.59 23.69
CA GLU A 70 -10.94 -21.28 22.88
C GLU A 70 -11.23 -19.76 22.83
N SER A 71 -11.04 -19.05 23.93
CA SER A 71 -11.20 -17.61 24.00
C SER A 71 -10.16 -16.88 23.14
N ILE A 72 -8.90 -17.33 23.18
CA ILE A 72 -7.83 -16.80 22.32
C ILE A 72 -8.15 -17.08 20.85
N PHE A 73 -8.57 -18.31 20.51
CA PHE A 73 -8.92 -18.65 19.12
C PHE A 73 -10.05 -17.78 18.59
N ALA A 74 -11.10 -17.55 19.38
CA ALA A 74 -12.22 -16.68 19.00
C ALA A 74 -11.76 -15.23 18.76
N LEU A 75 -10.81 -14.73 19.56
CA LEU A 75 -10.21 -13.42 19.37
C LEU A 75 -9.43 -13.35 18.05
N LEU A 76 -8.59 -14.37 17.77
CA LEU A 76 -7.83 -14.48 16.53
C LEU A 76 -8.75 -14.57 15.30
N GLU A 77 -9.83 -15.36 15.39
CA GLU A 77 -10.83 -15.50 14.33
C GLU A 77 -11.52 -14.17 14.02
N LYS A 78 -11.97 -13.45 15.05
CA LYS A 78 -12.60 -12.15 14.91
C LYS A 78 -11.66 -11.15 14.24
N PHE A 79 -10.39 -11.15 14.67
CA PHE A 79 -9.38 -10.24 14.16
C PHE A 79 -8.96 -10.59 12.72
N ALA A 80 -8.77 -11.87 12.39
CA ALA A 80 -8.29 -12.30 11.07
C ALA A 80 -9.20 -11.89 9.90
N GLN A 81 -10.47 -11.55 10.19
CA GLN A 81 -11.41 -11.00 9.21
C GLN A 81 -11.04 -9.59 8.74
N TYR A 82 -10.31 -8.83 9.56
CA TYR A 82 -9.96 -7.42 9.35
C TYR A 82 -8.45 -7.19 9.34
N GLY A 83 -7.65 -8.23 9.61
CA GLY A 83 -6.20 -8.13 9.67
C GLY A 83 -5.59 -7.68 8.35
N PHE A 84 -4.69 -6.71 8.42
CA PHE A 84 -4.00 -6.16 7.26
C PHE A 84 -2.73 -6.96 6.94
N ASN A 85 -2.38 -7.10 5.66
CA ASN A 85 -1.14 -7.77 5.26
C ASN A 85 0.06 -6.82 5.47
N LYS A 86 0.99 -7.18 6.36
CA LYS A 86 2.17 -6.35 6.67
C LYS A 86 3.11 -6.22 5.47
N SER A 87 3.26 -7.27 4.69
CA SER A 87 4.10 -7.25 3.48
C SER A 87 3.58 -6.25 2.44
N HIS A 88 2.24 -6.13 2.32
CA HIS A 88 1.63 -5.10 1.49
C HIS A 88 1.96 -3.69 2.01
N SER A 89 1.84 -3.45 3.32
CA SER A 89 2.21 -2.16 3.93
C SER A 89 3.66 -1.81 3.66
N ALA A 90 4.58 -2.75 3.81
CA ALA A 90 6.01 -2.51 3.60
C ALA A 90 6.33 -2.16 2.13
N ALA A 91 5.70 -2.86 1.17
CA ALA A 91 5.86 -2.57 -0.24
C ALA A 91 5.34 -1.17 -0.61
N TYR A 92 4.16 -0.80 -0.15
CA TYR A 92 3.59 0.53 -0.40
C TYR A 92 4.30 1.65 0.37
N ALA A 93 4.81 1.39 1.57
CA ALA A 93 5.64 2.35 2.28
C ALA A 93 6.91 2.69 1.50
N MET A 94 7.53 1.72 0.83
CA MET A 94 8.67 1.96 -0.06
C MET A 94 8.30 2.85 -1.26
N LEU A 95 7.13 2.62 -1.89
CA LEU A 95 6.64 3.48 -2.96
C LEU A 95 6.34 4.89 -2.46
N SER A 96 5.68 5.02 -1.31
CA SER A 96 5.39 6.32 -0.69
C SER A 96 6.67 7.08 -0.37
N TYR A 97 7.68 6.40 0.18
CA TYR A 97 8.99 7.00 0.44
C TYR A 97 9.65 7.49 -0.86
N ARG A 98 9.69 6.65 -1.90
CA ARG A 98 10.32 7.00 -3.18
C ARG A 98 9.63 8.19 -3.85
N THR A 99 8.29 8.21 -3.86
CA THR A 99 7.54 9.34 -4.45
C THR A 99 7.74 10.62 -3.65
N ALA A 100 7.75 10.55 -2.32
CA ALA A 100 8.05 11.69 -1.46
C ALA A 100 9.49 12.20 -1.68
N TYR A 101 10.47 11.29 -1.78
CA TYR A 101 11.86 11.63 -2.05
C TYR A 101 12.03 12.32 -3.41
N LEU A 102 11.42 11.76 -4.46
CA LEU A 102 11.48 12.36 -5.80
C LEU A 102 10.81 13.73 -5.83
N LYS A 103 9.64 13.87 -5.20
CA LYS A 103 8.96 15.17 -5.11
C LYS A 103 9.80 16.22 -4.39
N ALA A 104 10.51 15.84 -3.32
CA ALA A 104 11.32 16.76 -2.53
C ALA A 104 12.64 17.16 -3.20
N ASN A 105 13.29 16.24 -3.93
CA ASN A 105 14.64 16.44 -4.47
C ASN A 105 14.67 16.70 -5.97
N TYR A 106 13.62 16.29 -6.71
CA TYR A 106 13.46 16.42 -8.16
C TYR A 106 12.04 16.89 -8.50
N PRO A 107 11.58 18.05 -7.95
CA PRO A 107 10.19 18.46 -8.05
C PRO A 107 9.71 18.68 -9.48
N VAL A 108 10.55 19.22 -10.35
CA VAL A 108 10.21 19.52 -11.76
C VAL A 108 9.95 18.22 -12.52
N GLU A 109 10.88 17.28 -12.46
CA GLU A 109 10.78 15.99 -13.15
C GLU A 109 9.64 15.15 -12.58
N PHE A 110 9.48 15.16 -11.24
CA PHE A 110 8.41 14.42 -10.59
C PHE A 110 7.03 14.94 -10.98
N MET A 111 6.83 16.27 -10.96
CA MET A 111 5.55 16.87 -11.32
C MET A 111 5.25 16.75 -12.82
N ALA A 112 6.27 16.81 -13.68
CA ALA A 112 6.10 16.54 -15.12
C ALA A 112 5.62 15.10 -15.36
N ALA A 113 6.16 14.13 -14.64
CA ALA A 113 5.72 12.73 -14.70
C ALA A 113 4.29 12.55 -14.19
N VAL A 114 3.92 13.20 -13.06
CA VAL A 114 2.56 13.16 -12.50
C VAL A 114 1.54 13.76 -13.48
N LEU A 115 1.82 14.94 -14.02
CA LEU A 115 0.98 15.60 -15.01
C LEU A 115 0.82 14.73 -16.27
N THR A 116 1.88 14.07 -16.71
CA THR A 116 1.84 13.14 -17.85
C THR A 116 0.99 11.91 -17.55
N ALA A 117 1.11 11.32 -16.35
CA ALA A 117 0.31 10.15 -15.95
C ALA A 117 -1.19 10.46 -15.84
N ASP A 118 -1.53 11.70 -15.54
CA ASP A 118 -2.92 12.16 -15.41
C ASP A 118 -3.48 12.81 -16.71
N GLN A 119 -2.75 12.74 -17.84
CA GLN A 119 -3.24 13.22 -19.14
C GLN A 119 -4.62 12.63 -19.46
N GLY A 120 -5.51 13.44 -20.00
CA GLY A 120 -6.89 13.05 -20.29
C GLY A 120 -7.87 13.22 -19.11
N ASN A 121 -7.41 13.57 -17.91
CA ASN A 121 -8.25 13.89 -16.76
C ASN A 121 -8.07 15.35 -16.35
N ALA A 122 -8.97 16.23 -16.85
CA ALA A 122 -8.87 17.68 -16.64
C ALA A 122 -8.88 18.09 -15.15
N ASP A 123 -9.67 17.40 -14.31
CA ASP A 123 -9.77 17.71 -12.88
C ASP A 123 -8.44 17.42 -12.16
N LYS A 124 -7.82 16.28 -12.46
CA LYS A 124 -6.50 15.94 -11.90
C LYS A 124 -5.41 16.87 -12.41
N ILE A 125 -5.40 17.20 -13.70
CA ILE A 125 -4.46 18.17 -14.26
C ILE A 125 -4.59 19.52 -13.54
N SER A 126 -5.81 20.02 -13.36
CA SER A 126 -6.05 21.28 -12.63
C SER A 126 -5.51 21.23 -11.21
N HIS A 127 -5.76 20.13 -10.48
CA HIS A 127 -5.23 19.92 -9.14
C HIS A 127 -3.70 19.90 -9.12
N ASN A 128 -3.08 19.17 -10.02
CA ASN A 128 -1.62 19.05 -10.11
C ASN A 128 -0.95 20.36 -10.53
N LEU A 129 -1.61 21.18 -11.37
CA LEU A 129 -1.13 22.54 -11.72
C LEU A 129 -1.15 23.47 -10.51
N ALA A 130 -2.19 23.39 -9.67
CA ALA A 130 -2.25 24.13 -8.40
C ALA A 130 -1.11 23.72 -7.45
N GLU A 131 -0.80 22.42 -7.40
CA GLU A 131 0.32 21.89 -6.61
C GLU A 131 1.67 22.39 -7.14
N CYS A 132 1.89 22.38 -8.46
CA CYS A 132 3.09 22.96 -9.08
C CYS A 132 3.27 24.43 -8.68
N ASN A 133 2.19 25.21 -8.72
CA ASN A 133 2.23 26.62 -8.30
C ASN A 133 2.59 26.78 -6.82
N ALA A 134 2.02 25.97 -5.94
CA ALA A 134 2.34 25.96 -4.51
C ALA A 134 3.80 25.58 -4.22
N MET A 135 4.40 24.76 -5.07
CA MET A 135 5.81 24.33 -5.01
C MET A 135 6.77 25.32 -5.70
N ASN A 136 6.29 26.41 -6.27
CA ASN A 136 7.05 27.33 -7.11
C ASN A 136 7.73 26.65 -8.32
N VAL A 137 7.06 25.67 -8.92
CA VAL A 137 7.46 25.02 -10.16
C VAL A 137 6.63 25.62 -11.31
N PRO A 138 7.19 26.49 -12.16
CA PRO A 138 6.46 27.10 -13.26
C PRO A 138 6.02 26.06 -14.28
N VAL A 139 4.76 26.14 -14.72
CA VAL A 139 4.28 25.37 -15.87
C VAL A 139 4.05 26.31 -17.03
N LEU A 140 4.86 26.14 -18.08
CA LEU A 140 4.86 26.97 -19.28
C LEU A 140 3.69 26.60 -20.19
N SER A 141 3.11 27.59 -20.84
CA SER A 141 2.02 27.40 -21.80
C SER A 141 2.43 26.47 -22.95
N PRO A 142 1.47 25.73 -23.54
CA PRO A 142 1.77 24.95 -24.73
C PRO A 142 2.29 25.82 -25.88
N ASP A 143 3.29 25.33 -26.59
CA ASP A 143 3.90 25.99 -27.74
C ASP A 143 4.15 24.96 -28.86
N VAL A 144 3.72 25.25 -30.07
CA VAL A 144 3.81 24.31 -31.20
C VAL A 144 5.25 24.01 -31.63
N ASN A 145 6.20 24.87 -31.27
CA ASN A 145 7.62 24.68 -31.60
C ASN A 145 8.42 24.01 -30.49
N GLU A 146 7.89 24.01 -29.23
CA GLU A 146 8.66 23.57 -28.07
C GLU A 146 7.98 22.41 -27.30
N SER A 147 6.64 22.30 -27.41
CA SER A 147 5.90 21.27 -26.67
C SER A 147 5.90 19.95 -27.42
N GLY A 148 6.30 18.89 -26.72
CA GLY A 148 6.01 17.52 -27.14
C GLY A 148 4.59 17.07 -26.74
N ALA A 149 4.28 15.81 -27.01
CA ALA A 149 2.97 15.23 -26.65
C ALA A 149 2.73 15.19 -25.13
N VAL A 150 3.78 14.98 -24.32
CA VAL A 150 3.72 14.86 -22.87
C VAL A 150 4.28 16.10 -22.17
N PHE A 151 3.99 16.23 -20.87
CA PHE A 151 4.63 17.25 -20.04
C PHE A 151 6.12 16.96 -19.89
N THR A 152 6.95 17.96 -20.18
CA THR A 152 8.41 17.78 -20.26
C THR A 152 9.12 18.75 -19.33
N PRO A 153 10.05 18.27 -18.47
CA PRO A 153 10.89 19.16 -17.67
C PRO A 153 11.81 19.98 -18.57
N VAL A 154 11.95 21.26 -18.26
CA VAL A 154 12.84 22.23 -18.94
C VAL A 154 13.75 22.82 -17.88
N ILE A 155 15.05 22.64 -18.02
CA ILE A 155 16.07 23.18 -17.10
C ILE A 155 16.91 24.19 -17.86
N GLU A 156 16.74 25.47 -17.54
CA GLU A 156 17.51 26.57 -18.15
C GLU A 156 18.24 27.38 -17.07
N LYS A 157 19.54 27.53 -17.22
CA LYS A 157 20.41 28.30 -16.31
C LYS A 157 20.28 27.93 -14.83
N GLY A 158 19.90 26.68 -14.55
CA GLY A 158 19.69 26.16 -13.18
C GLY A 158 18.28 26.38 -12.63
N GLU A 159 17.38 27.02 -13.37
CA GLU A 159 15.96 27.12 -13.04
C GLU A 159 15.16 26.04 -13.77
N GLY A 160 14.27 25.37 -13.04
CA GLY A 160 13.44 24.29 -13.55
C GLY A 160 11.99 24.75 -13.80
N SER A 161 11.44 24.35 -14.95
CA SER A 161 10.04 24.54 -15.31
C SER A 161 9.49 23.32 -16.02
N ILE A 162 8.19 23.26 -16.25
CA ILE A 162 7.54 22.18 -16.99
C ILE A 162 6.88 22.75 -18.22
N ARG A 163 7.23 22.24 -19.42
CA ARG A 163 6.53 22.56 -20.67
C ARG A 163 5.23 21.76 -20.74
N PHE A 164 4.11 22.44 -21.02
CA PHE A 164 2.79 21.80 -21.13
C PHE A 164 2.75 20.85 -22.33
N GLY A 165 2.25 19.61 -22.11
CA GLY A 165 2.12 18.59 -23.15
C GLY A 165 0.94 18.83 -24.09
N MET A 166 1.18 18.81 -25.40
CA MET A 166 0.16 19.09 -26.43
C MET A 166 -1.03 18.12 -26.37
N ALA A 167 -0.80 16.84 -26.05
CA ALA A 167 -1.87 15.85 -25.97
C ALA A 167 -2.85 16.07 -24.79
N SER A 168 -2.53 16.98 -23.86
CA SER A 168 -3.44 17.39 -22.78
C SER A 168 -4.39 18.51 -23.17
N ILE A 169 -4.23 19.10 -24.37
CA ILE A 169 -5.12 20.13 -24.88
C ILE A 169 -6.39 19.46 -25.41
N LYS A 170 -7.55 19.96 -24.97
CA LYS A 170 -8.84 19.45 -25.45
C LYS A 170 -8.95 19.55 -26.98
N GLY A 171 -9.16 18.41 -27.62
CA GLY A 171 -9.28 18.32 -29.08
C GLY A 171 -7.97 18.05 -29.82
N VAL A 172 -6.83 18.03 -29.14
CA VAL A 172 -5.55 17.59 -29.69
C VAL A 172 -5.35 16.13 -29.30
N GLY A 173 -5.37 15.23 -30.27
CA GLY A 173 -5.07 13.81 -30.04
C GLY A 173 -3.55 13.57 -29.96
N GLU A 174 -3.16 12.47 -29.28
CA GLU A 174 -1.75 12.11 -29.14
C GLU A 174 -1.02 11.97 -30.50
N GLY A 175 -1.70 11.39 -31.52
CA GLY A 175 -1.15 11.24 -32.88
C GLY A 175 -1.03 12.55 -33.64
N ALA A 176 -1.67 13.65 -33.20
CA ALA A 176 -1.49 14.97 -33.80
C ALA A 176 -0.45 15.82 -33.06
N ALA A 177 -0.07 15.37 -31.86
CA ALA A 177 0.90 16.01 -30.99
C ALA A 177 2.33 15.43 -31.12
N GLN A 178 2.49 14.36 -31.92
CA GLN A 178 3.75 13.75 -32.32
C GLN A 178 4.26 14.34 -33.66
#